data_7fe43aed7d2fa0de00362a1202c50540
#
_entry.id   7fe43aed7d2fa0de00362a1202c50540
#
_cell.length_a   1.000
_cell.length_b   1.000
_cell.length_c   1.000
_cell.angle_alpha   90.00
_cell.angle_beta   90.00
_cell.angle_gamma   90.00
#
_symmetry.space_group_name_H-M   'P 1'
#
loop_
_entity.id
_entity.type
_entity.pdbx_description
1 polymer ?
#
loop_
_entity_poly.entity_id
_entity_poly.type
_entity_poly.pdbx_seq_one_letter_code
_entity_poly.pdbx_strand_id
1 'polypeptide(L)'
;HMLQAAYETQSPKLVILETNMVFRCKNLSSEVKDCLGEIGYRYIPIFQGHDIWKSMLSEKQYPAENYKGFAFRCETVPYEQGEYMQKNDQKEEISKIVSFYLEKIRKLCEKNGTKLLLVSTPSPINCNYARHNSIEAYAREKGLDFLDLNLKTEEIGINWKTDSLDNGDHLNYSGADKVTRYLGNYLTQNYTFPDHRGEKTYRTWDKEYKIYEQKAVREMKVIKKAG
;
A
#
# COMPACT_ATOMS: atom_id res chain seq x y z
N HIS A 1 -3.80 11.88 -9.45
CA HIS A 1 -2.86 12.01 -10.60
C HIS A 1 -2.18 10.69 -10.95
N MET A 2 -1.55 9.96 -10.01
CA MET A 2 -0.88 8.66 -10.29
C MET A 2 -1.82 7.65 -10.96
N LEU A 3 -3.01 7.44 -10.40
CA LEU A 3 -4.01 6.55 -11.01
C LEU A 3 -4.44 7.01 -12.41
N GLN A 4 -4.59 8.31 -12.62
CA GLN A 4 -4.91 8.84 -13.94
C GLN A 4 -3.79 8.59 -14.95
N ALA A 5 -2.52 8.75 -14.54
CA ALA A 5 -1.37 8.43 -15.38
C ALA A 5 -1.29 6.93 -15.69
N ALA A 6 -1.64 6.06 -14.73
CA ALA A 6 -1.70 4.63 -14.96
C ALA A 6 -2.74 4.28 -16.05
N TYR A 7 -3.90 4.93 -16.09
CA TYR A 7 -4.92 4.70 -17.12
C TYR A 7 -4.50 5.18 -18.52
N GLU A 8 -3.47 6.02 -18.65
CA GLU A 8 -2.94 6.41 -19.98
C GLU A 8 -2.22 5.24 -20.68
N THR A 9 -1.72 4.27 -19.92
CA THR A 9 -0.91 3.16 -20.44
C THR A 9 -1.42 1.76 -20.06
N GLN A 10 -2.40 1.67 -19.16
CA GLN A 10 -2.90 0.42 -18.60
C GLN A 10 -4.42 0.45 -18.49
N SER A 11 -5.03 -0.73 -18.47
CA SER A 11 -6.48 -0.90 -18.22
C SER A 11 -6.69 -1.89 -17.08
N PRO A 12 -6.41 -1.49 -15.82
CA PRO A 12 -6.52 -2.39 -14.69
C PRO A 12 -7.97 -2.84 -14.49
N LYS A 13 -8.18 -4.12 -14.18
CA LYS A 13 -9.51 -4.66 -13.84
C LYS A 13 -9.88 -4.37 -12.38
N LEU A 14 -8.87 -4.21 -11.54
CA LEU A 14 -9.01 -3.92 -10.11
C LEU A 14 -7.98 -2.86 -9.69
N VAL A 15 -8.43 -1.89 -8.94
CA VAL A 15 -7.58 -0.98 -8.17
C VAL A 15 -7.76 -1.31 -6.70
N ILE A 16 -6.65 -1.53 -6.00
CA ILE A 16 -6.62 -1.70 -4.54
C ILE A 16 -6.14 -0.37 -3.96
N LEU A 17 -6.96 0.23 -3.12
CA LEU A 17 -6.65 1.48 -2.43
C LEU A 17 -6.41 1.20 -0.95
N GLU A 18 -5.17 1.42 -0.51
CA GLU A 18 -4.82 1.36 0.90
C GLU A 18 -5.41 2.55 1.65
N THR A 19 -6.06 2.31 2.81
CA THR A 19 -6.88 3.31 3.50
C THR A 19 -6.26 3.91 4.76
N ASN A 20 -5.12 3.43 5.26
CA ASN A 20 -4.48 3.96 6.47
C ASN A 20 -4.09 5.44 6.30
N MET A 21 -3.78 5.85 5.05
CA MET A 21 -3.43 7.23 4.71
C MET A 21 -4.61 8.21 4.79
N VAL A 22 -5.86 7.71 4.75
CA VAL A 22 -7.09 8.53 4.74
C VAL A 22 -7.18 9.46 5.96
N PHE A 23 -6.63 9.04 7.10
CA PHE A 23 -6.69 9.78 8.36
C PHE A 23 -5.40 10.54 8.69
N ARG A 24 -4.37 10.47 7.84
CA ARG A 24 -3.10 11.20 8.07
C ARG A 24 -3.23 12.71 7.83
N CYS A 25 -4.11 13.12 6.95
CA CYS A 25 -4.31 14.53 6.60
C CYS A 25 -5.11 15.26 7.67
N LYS A 26 -4.42 16.02 8.52
CA LYS A 26 -5.01 16.77 9.62
C LYS A 26 -5.06 18.29 9.38
N ASN A 27 -4.43 18.80 8.31
CA ASN A 27 -4.26 20.23 8.10
C ASN A 27 -4.45 20.61 6.63
N LEU A 28 -5.48 21.42 6.36
CA LEU A 28 -5.84 21.88 5.02
C LEU A 28 -4.66 22.55 4.27
N SER A 29 -3.81 23.30 4.99
CA SER A 29 -2.68 24.00 4.39
C SER A 29 -1.60 23.04 3.87
N SER A 30 -1.31 21.94 4.59
CA SER A 30 -0.39 20.90 4.13
C SER A 30 -0.98 20.12 2.95
N GLU A 31 -2.26 19.79 3.00
CA GLU A 31 -2.97 19.10 1.92
C GLU A 31 -2.96 19.90 0.60
N VAL A 32 -3.21 21.23 0.69
CA VAL A 32 -3.15 22.13 -0.48
C VAL A 32 -1.73 22.23 -1.03
N LYS A 33 -0.72 22.34 -0.16
CA LYS A 33 0.68 22.39 -0.57
C LYS A 33 1.12 21.13 -1.29
N ASP A 34 0.76 19.97 -0.75
CA ASP A 34 1.11 18.66 -1.34
C ASP A 34 0.39 18.48 -2.70
N CYS A 35 -0.88 18.87 -2.78
CA CYS A 35 -1.65 18.85 -4.03
C CYS A 35 -1.04 19.78 -5.10
N LEU A 36 -0.64 21.00 -4.73
CA LEU A 36 0.04 21.93 -5.64
C LEU A 36 1.41 21.39 -6.07
N GLY A 37 2.15 20.75 -5.15
CA GLY A 37 3.40 20.08 -5.45
C GLY A 37 3.26 18.98 -6.49
N GLU A 38 2.26 18.11 -6.33
CA GLU A 38 1.95 17.04 -7.29
C GLU A 38 1.49 17.57 -8.65
N ILE A 39 0.67 18.63 -8.67
CA ILE A 39 0.26 19.30 -9.91
C ILE A 39 1.48 19.88 -10.62
N GLY A 40 2.36 20.59 -9.86
CA GLY A 40 3.61 21.13 -10.39
C GLY A 40 4.49 20.01 -10.97
N TYR A 41 4.68 18.93 -10.24
CA TYR A 41 5.47 17.79 -10.70
C TYR A 41 4.93 17.17 -11.99
N ARG A 42 3.59 17.06 -12.14
CA ARG A 42 2.97 16.47 -13.32
C ARG A 42 3.03 17.38 -14.57
N TYR A 43 2.75 18.67 -14.40
CA TYR A 43 2.55 19.58 -15.54
C TYR A 43 3.73 20.47 -15.86
N ILE A 44 4.73 20.55 -14.98
CA ILE A 44 5.93 21.34 -15.21
C ILE A 44 7.11 20.38 -15.42
N PRO A 45 7.61 20.21 -16.68
CA PRO A 45 8.64 19.21 -17.01
C PRO A 45 9.93 19.34 -16.19
N ILE A 46 10.29 20.57 -15.76
CA ILE A 46 11.49 20.81 -14.96
C ILE A 46 11.43 20.11 -13.59
N PHE A 47 10.23 19.93 -13.03
CA PHE A 47 10.08 19.19 -11.77
C PHE A 47 10.17 17.69 -11.96
N GLN A 48 9.78 17.15 -13.13
CA GLN A 48 9.95 15.73 -13.45
C GLN A 48 11.43 15.35 -13.58
N GLY A 49 12.27 16.30 -14.04
CA GLY A 49 13.72 16.13 -14.16
C GLY A 49 14.52 16.55 -12.92
N HIS A 50 13.87 17.09 -11.88
CA HIS A 50 14.56 17.67 -10.74
C HIS A 50 15.47 16.69 -9.97
N ASP A 51 15.16 15.40 -9.97
CA ASP A 51 15.98 14.39 -9.31
C ASP A 51 17.00 13.73 -10.24
N ILE A 52 16.87 13.88 -11.56
CA ILE A 52 17.81 13.32 -12.55
C ILE A 52 19.18 13.99 -12.44
N TRP A 53 19.24 15.32 -12.29
CA TRP A 53 20.51 16.02 -12.15
C TRP A 53 21.18 15.77 -10.79
N LYS A 54 20.40 15.50 -9.72
CA LYS A 54 20.95 15.09 -8.42
C LYS A 54 21.64 13.74 -8.50
N SER A 55 21.08 12.80 -9.25
CA SER A 55 21.71 11.49 -9.50
C SER A 55 22.96 11.61 -10.37
N MET A 56 23.02 12.60 -11.28
CA MET A 56 24.21 12.88 -12.09
C MET A 56 25.36 13.52 -11.29
N LEU A 57 25.03 14.24 -10.20
CA LEU A 57 26.01 14.91 -9.33
C LEU A 57 26.35 14.10 -8.08
N SER A 58 25.61 13.05 -7.76
CA SER A 58 25.90 12.16 -6.64
C SER A 58 26.56 10.87 -7.16
N GLU A 59 27.73 10.55 -6.64
CA GLU A 59 28.36 9.23 -6.84
C GLU A 59 27.59 8.06 -6.22
N LYS A 60 26.45 8.31 -5.58
CA LYS A 60 25.54 7.28 -5.10
C LYS A 60 24.75 6.72 -6.27
N GLN A 61 25.30 5.69 -6.88
CA GLN A 61 24.50 4.76 -7.67
C GLN A 61 23.45 4.15 -6.73
N TYR A 62 22.21 4.61 -6.81
CA TYR A 62 21.10 3.86 -6.24
C TYR A 62 21.06 2.54 -7.01
N PRO A 63 21.19 1.38 -6.33
CA PRO A 63 21.07 0.11 -7.02
C PRO A 63 19.72 0.10 -7.72
N ALA A 64 19.73 -0.20 -9.01
CA ALA A 64 18.54 -0.32 -9.85
C ALA A 64 17.75 -1.61 -9.50
N GLU A 65 17.55 -1.87 -8.21
CA GLU A 65 16.69 -2.97 -7.75
C GLU A 65 15.23 -2.55 -7.93
N ASN A 66 14.65 -2.94 -9.05
CA ASN A 66 13.25 -2.67 -9.33
C ASN A 66 12.41 -3.86 -8.92
N TYR A 67 11.81 -3.78 -7.73
CA TYR A 67 10.86 -4.78 -7.24
C TYR A 67 9.41 -4.40 -7.54
N LYS A 68 9.14 -3.70 -8.66
CA LYS A 68 7.79 -3.27 -9.06
C LYS A 68 7.07 -2.43 -7.99
N GLY A 69 7.81 -1.60 -7.28
CA GLY A 69 7.30 -0.73 -6.22
C GLY A 69 7.35 -1.31 -4.82
N PHE A 70 7.82 -2.56 -4.66
CA PHE A 70 8.00 -3.14 -3.33
C PHE A 70 9.31 -2.67 -2.68
N ALA A 71 9.24 -2.29 -1.40
CA ALA A 71 10.42 -1.99 -0.59
C ALA A 71 10.78 -3.20 0.29
N PHE A 72 11.99 -3.71 0.14
CA PHE A 72 12.47 -4.82 0.96
C PHE A 72 13.06 -4.30 2.27
N ARG A 73 12.42 -4.62 3.38
CA ARG A 73 12.82 -4.23 4.73
C ARG A 73 12.73 -5.43 5.68
N CYS A 74 13.83 -5.75 6.38
CA CYS A 74 13.91 -6.90 7.28
C CYS A 74 14.12 -6.51 8.76
N GLU A 75 14.35 -5.24 9.03
CA GLU A 75 14.54 -4.72 10.37
C GLU A 75 13.31 -5.06 11.23
N THR A 76 13.51 -5.22 12.52
CA THR A 76 12.41 -5.54 13.44
C THR A 76 12.49 -4.64 14.67
N VAL A 77 11.46 -3.81 14.84
CA VAL A 77 11.19 -3.08 16.07
C VAL A 77 9.81 -3.50 16.55
N PRO A 78 9.73 -4.29 17.64
CA PRO A 78 8.48 -4.84 18.15
C PRO A 78 7.44 -3.78 18.50
N TYR A 79 6.16 -4.09 18.31
CA TYR A 79 5.05 -3.35 18.89
C TYR A 79 4.55 -4.09 20.13
N GLU A 80 4.51 -3.42 21.30
CA GLU A 80 4.20 -4.01 22.59
C GLU A 80 3.05 -3.30 23.34
N GLN A 81 2.34 -2.36 22.68
CA GLN A 81 1.31 -1.54 23.35
C GLN A 81 -0.05 -2.24 23.49
N GLY A 82 -0.15 -3.52 23.09
CA GLY A 82 -1.34 -4.34 23.28
C GLY A 82 -2.37 -4.22 22.16
N GLU A 83 -3.65 -4.49 22.49
CA GLU A 83 -4.74 -4.54 21.53
C GLU A 83 -5.16 -3.13 21.08
N TYR A 84 -5.08 -2.87 19.75
CA TYR A 84 -5.40 -1.58 19.15
C TYR A 84 -6.75 -1.56 18.42
N MET A 85 -7.33 -2.74 18.13
CA MET A 85 -8.64 -2.87 17.45
C MET A 85 -9.77 -3.14 18.45
N GLN A 86 -9.79 -2.43 19.58
CA GLN A 86 -10.87 -2.55 20.56
C GLN A 86 -12.19 -2.05 19.99
N LYS A 87 -13.17 -2.94 19.92
CA LYS A 87 -14.48 -2.69 19.33
C LYS A 87 -15.22 -1.54 20.02
N ASN A 88 -15.70 -0.60 19.21
CA ASN A 88 -16.53 0.52 19.65
C ASN A 88 -17.41 1.01 18.48
N ASP A 89 -18.38 1.90 18.76
CA ASP A 89 -19.29 2.47 17.75
C ASP A 89 -18.87 3.86 17.27
N GLN A 90 -17.70 4.33 17.68
CA GLN A 90 -17.18 5.64 17.28
C GLN A 90 -16.75 5.64 15.81
N LYS A 91 -16.73 6.85 15.23
CA LYS A 91 -16.18 7.09 13.88
C LYS A 91 -15.21 8.27 13.95
N GLU A 92 -14.08 8.13 13.27
CA GLU A 92 -13.15 9.24 13.02
C GLU A 92 -13.58 9.96 11.73
N GLU A 93 -13.61 11.28 11.75
CA GLU A 93 -14.05 12.07 10.59
C GLU A 93 -13.01 11.97 9.46
N ILE A 94 -13.48 11.65 8.26
CA ILE A 94 -12.69 11.76 7.03
C ILE A 94 -12.77 13.22 6.57
N SER A 95 -11.62 13.88 6.41
CA SER A 95 -11.58 15.28 6.01
C SER A 95 -12.29 15.50 4.66
N LYS A 96 -12.88 16.69 4.46
CA LYS A 96 -13.62 17.02 3.23
C LYS A 96 -12.75 16.90 1.98
N ILE A 97 -11.46 17.21 2.08
CA ILE A 97 -10.55 17.14 0.94
C ILE A 97 -10.20 15.70 0.62
N VAL A 98 -9.99 14.85 1.63
CA VAL A 98 -9.76 13.41 1.44
C VAL A 98 -11.01 12.74 0.85
N SER A 99 -12.21 13.09 1.37
CA SER A 99 -13.50 12.62 0.82
C SER A 99 -13.66 13.00 -0.66
N PHE A 100 -13.26 14.20 -1.03
CA PHE A 100 -13.27 14.65 -2.43
C PHE A 100 -12.34 13.82 -3.32
N TYR A 101 -11.12 13.48 -2.84
CA TYR A 101 -10.18 12.65 -3.60
C TYR A 101 -10.62 11.19 -3.66
N LEU A 102 -11.17 10.63 -2.59
CA LEU A 102 -11.77 9.29 -2.60
C LEU A 102 -12.87 9.19 -3.65
N GLU A 103 -13.73 10.20 -3.71
CA GLU A 103 -14.81 10.25 -4.71
C GLU A 103 -14.26 10.42 -6.14
N LYS A 104 -13.19 11.19 -6.34
CA LYS A 104 -12.50 11.27 -7.64
C LYS A 104 -11.90 9.93 -8.07
N ILE A 105 -11.24 9.21 -7.16
CA ILE A 105 -10.67 7.89 -7.43
C ILE A 105 -11.80 6.92 -7.80
N ARG A 106 -12.87 6.89 -7.00
CA ARG A 106 -14.05 6.04 -7.25
C ARG A 106 -14.63 6.29 -8.64
N LYS A 107 -14.93 7.55 -8.97
CA LYS A 107 -15.48 7.93 -10.29
C LYS A 107 -14.53 7.62 -11.44
N LEU A 108 -13.22 7.75 -11.23
CA LEU A 108 -12.22 7.41 -12.23
C LEU A 108 -12.21 5.90 -12.51
N CYS A 109 -12.29 5.06 -11.46
CA CYS A 109 -12.42 3.62 -11.60
C CYS A 109 -13.72 3.24 -12.31
N GLU A 110 -14.85 3.80 -11.89
CA GLU A 110 -16.17 3.56 -12.50
C GLU A 110 -16.18 3.91 -13.99
N LYS A 111 -15.67 5.09 -14.37
CA LYS A 111 -15.56 5.55 -15.76
C LYS A 111 -14.77 4.58 -16.63
N ASN A 112 -13.77 3.89 -16.06
CA ASN A 112 -12.90 2.96 -16.79
C ASN A 112 -13.32 1.49 -16.63
N GLY A 113 -14.48 1.22 -16.01
CA GLY A 113 -14.96 -0.15 -15.79
C GLY A 113 -14.07 -0.97 -14.83
N THR A 114 -13.29 -0.28 -13.99
CA THR A 114 -12.38 -0.88 -13.02
C THR A 114 -13.08 -1.05 -11.67
N LYS A 115 -12.95 -2.22 -11.05
CA LYS A 115 -13.39 -2.39 -9.65
C LYS A 115 -12.45 -1.66 -8.71
N LEU A 116 -12.99 -1.11 -7.61
CA LEU A 116 -12.22 -0.49 -6.53
C LEU A 116 -12.42 -1.30 -5.26
N LEU A 117 -11.33 -1.84 -4.71
CA LEU A 117 -11.27 -2.50 -3.42
C LEU A 117 -10.53 -1.60 -2.43
N LEU A 118 -11.18 -1.28 -1.32
CA LEU A 118 -10.55 -0.59 -0.19
C LEU A 118 -9.89 -1.63 0.72
N VAL A 119 -8.65 -1.40 1.12
CA VAL A 119 -7.91 -2.30 2.01
C VAL A 119 -7.26 -1.50 3.12
N SER A 120 -7.48 -1.87 4.38
CA SER A 120 -6.68 -1.39 5.51
C SER A 120 -5.63 -2.44 5.85
N THR A 121 -4.36 -2.08 5.70
CA THR A 121 -3.25 -2.97 6.06
C THR A 121 -3.00 -2.95 7.58
N PRO A 122 -2.53 -4.06 8.19
CA PRO A 122 -2.28 -4.10 9.62
C PRO A 122 -1.27 -3.04 10.08
N SER A 123 -1.72 -2.12 10.94
CA SER A 123 -0.88 -1.05 11.49
C SER A 123 -1.45 -0.52 12.80
N PRO A 124 -0.96 -0.95 13.96
CA PRO A 124 -1.39 -0.45 15.26
C PRO A 124 -1.31 1.07 15.43
N ILE A 125 -0.39 1.71 14.73
CA ILE A 125 -0.19 3.17 14.80
C ILE A 125 -1.19 3.92 13.94
N ASN A 126 -1.57 3.36 12.77
CA ASN A 126 -2.43 4.06 11.81
C ASN A 126 -3.88 3.58 11.84
N CYS A 127 -4.18 2.50 12.57
CA CYS A 127 -5.52 1.93 12.64
C CYS A 127 -6.06 1.87 14.06
N ASN A 128 -7.37 1.97 14.15
CA ASN A 128 -8.18 1.70 15.32
C ASN A 128 -9.61 1.39 14.87
N TYR A 129 -10.45 0.96 15.78
CA TYR A 129 -11.82 0.57 15.44
C TYR A 129 -12.70 1.73 14.95
N ALA A 130 -12.44 2.97 15.40
CA ALA A 130 -13.19 4.14 14.92
C ALA A 130 -12.87 4.45 13.44
N ARG A 131 -11.63 4.29 13.02
CA ARG A 131 -11.20 4.39 11.60
C ARG A 131 -11.81 3.28 10.74
N HIS A 132 -11.79 2.04 11.25
CA HIS A 132 -12.51 0.93 10.63
C HIS A 132 -13.97 1.28 10.35
N ASN A 133 -14.72 1.71 11.37
CA ASN A 133 -16.13 2.10 11.26
C ASN A 133 -16.37 3.20 10.22
N SER A 134 -15.42 4.13 10.08
CA SER A 134 -15.53 5.23 9.11
C SER A 134 -15.38 4.75 7.68
N ILE A 135 -14.37 3.92 7.43
CA ILE A 135 -14.13 3.36 6.08
C ILE A 135 -15.24 2.36 5.71
N GLU A 136 -15.67 1.50 6.65
CA GLU A 136 -16.78 0.59 6.42
C GLU A 136 -18.08 1.33 6.05
N ALA A 137 -18.40 2.41 6.78
CA ALA A 137 -19.56 3.25 6.47
C ALA A 137 -19.45 3.88 5.08
N TYR A 138 -18.29 4.41 4.73
CA TYR A 138 -18.03 4.95 3.39
C TYR A 138 -18.17 3.87 2.31
N ALA A 139 -17.54 2.74 2.49
CA ALA A 139 -17.61 1.62 1.54
C ALA A 139 -19.05 1.17 1.31
N ARG A 140 -19.82 0.99 2.39
CA ARG A 140 -21.24 0.61 2.33
C ARG A 140 -22.08 1.67 1.62
N GLU A 141 -21.88 2.95 1.91
CA GLU A 141 -22.60 4.06 1.24
C GLU A 141 -22.31 4.10 -0.26
N LYS A 142 -21.08 3.80 -0.67
CA LYS A 142 -20.65 3.88 -2.07
C LYS A 142 -20.73 2.55 -2.82
N GLY A 143 -21.18 1.47 -2.16
CA GLY A 143 -21.26 0.12 -2.77
C GLY A 143 -19.89 -0.43 -3.15
N LEU A 144 -18.86 -0.18 -2.34
CA LEU A 144 -17.49 -0.64 -2.54
C LEU A 144 -17.17 -1.84 -1.66
N ASP A 145 -16.30 -2.71 -2.16
CA ASP A 145 -15.70 -3.76 -1.35
C ASP A 145 -14.67 -3.16 -0.38
N PHE A 146 -14.71 -3.60 0.88
CA PHE A 146 -13.75 -3.21 1.91
C PHE A 146 -13.20 -4.43 2.64
N LEU A 147 -11.90 -4.54 2.72
CA LEU A 147 -11.17 -5.57 3.44
C LEU A 147 -10.27 -4.93 4.51
N ASP A 148 -10.67 -5.06 5.77
CA ASP A 148 -9.84 -4.62 6.89
C ASP A 148 -9.00 -5.78 7.42
N LEU A 149 -7.70 -5.76 7.10
CA LEU A 149 -6.74 -6.78 7.53
C LEU A 149 -6.30 -6.61 8.99
N ASN A 150 -6.62 -5.47 9.63
CA ASN A 150 -6.41 -5.28 11.06
C ASN A 150 -7.32 -6.20 11.90
N LEU A 151 -8.53 -6.49 11.39
CA LEU A 151 -9.44 -7.45 12.02
C LEU A 151 -9.10 -8.92 11.72
N LYS A 152 -8.05 -9.15 10.90
CA LYS A 152 -7.62 -10.46 10.43
C LYS A 152 -6.21 -10.84 10.89
N THR A 153 -5.61 -10.05 11.77
CA THR A 153 -4.22 -10.25 12.21
C THR A 153 -3.96 -11.63 12.80
N GLU A 154 -4.90 -12.18 13.55
CA GLU A 154 -4.82 -13.53 14.10
C GLU A 154 -4.90 -14.60 12.99
N GLU A 155 -5.86 -14.46 12.07
CA GLU A 155 -6.06 -15.38 10.93
C GLU A 155 -4.86 -15.34 9.97
N ILE A 156 -4.28 -14.17 9.75
CA ILE A 156 -3.05 -13.96 8.96
C ILE A 156 -1.83 -14.53 9.68
N GLY A 157 -1.87 -14.63 11.00
CA GLY A 157 -0.76 -15.07 11.85
C GLY A 157 0.28 -13.98 12.06
N ILE A 158 -0.14 -12.71 12.17
CA ILE A 158 0.76 -11.59 12.51
C ILE A 158 1.25 -11.73 13.95
N ASN A 159 2.55 -11.67 14.11
CA ASN A 159 3.20 -11.57 15.42
C ASN A 159 3.93 -10.23 15.54
N TRP A 160 3.36 -9.31 16.28
CA TRP A 160 3.88 -7.95 16.42
C TRP A 160 5.29 -7.86 17.01
N LYS A 161 5.79 -8.93 17.64
CA LYS A 161 7.17 -9.00 18.12
C LYS A 161 8.19 -9.26 17.02
N THR A 162 7.77 -9.88 15.91
CA THR A 162 8.67 -10.31 14.82
C THR A 162 8.33 -9.72 13.46
N ASP A 163 7.10 -9.26 13.27
CA ASP A 163 6.57 -8.84 11.98
C ASP A 163 6.46 -7.31 11.82
N SER A 164 6.79 -6.56 12.89
CA SER A 164 6.82 -5.10 12.88
C SER A 164 8.18 -4.58 12.44
N LEU A 165 8.19 -3.62 11.52
CA LEU A 165 9.39 -2.91 11.07
C LEU A 165 9.81 -1.82 12.06
N ASP A 166 8.84 -1.05 12.57
CA ASP A 166 9.06 0.24 13.24
C ASP A 166 7.99 0.52 14.31
N ASN A 167 7.88 -0.40 15.29
CA ASN A 167 6.98 -0.26 16.43
C ASN A 167 5.49 -0.18 16.03
N GLY A 168 5.09 -0.91 14.96
CA GLY A 168 3.69 -1.06 14.57
C GLY A 168 3.18 -0.06 13.53
N ASP A 169 4.03 0.83 12.99
CA ASP A 169 3.62 1.67 11.85
C ASP A 169 3.61 0.86 10.54
N HIS A 170 4.67 0.09 10.28
CA HIS A 170 4.78 -0.75 9.09
C HIS A 170 5.10 -2.21 9.44
N LEU A 171 4.76 -3.11 8.54
CA LEU A 171 5.21 -4.49 8.58
C LEU A 171 6.60 -4.60 7.94
N ASN A 172 7.45 -5.45 8.52
CA ASN A 172 8.68 -5.87 7.86
C ASN A 172 8.40 -6.96 6.83
N TYR A 173 9.46 -7.49 6.19
CA TYR A 173 9.31 -8.54 5.18
C TYR A 173 8.48 -9.74 5.67
N SER A 174 8.69 -10.21 6.90
CA SER A 174 7.94 -11.36 7.46
C SER A 174 6.44 -11.08 7.53
N GLY A 175 6.05 -9.94 8.09
CA GLY A 175 4.66 -9.52 8.16
C GLY A 175 4.04 -9.25 6.78
N ALA A 176 4.80 -8.58 5.91
CA ALA A 176 4.37 -8.28 4.54
C ALA A 176 4.14 -9.54 3.71
N ASP A 177 4.98 -10.59 3.84
CA ASP A 177 4.79 -11.86 3.15
C ASP A 177 3.48 -12.55 3.58
N LYS A 178 3.20 -12.58 4.90
CA LYS A 178 1.95 -13.14 5.44
C LYS A 178 0.72 -12.42 4.92
N VAL A 179 0.72 -11.09 4.97
CA VAL A 179 -0.37 -10.25 4.45
C VAL A 179 -0.55 -10.42 2.95
N THR A 180 0.54 -10.48 2.19
CA THR A 180 0.51 -10.66 0.73
C THR A 180 -0.11 -12.01 0.35
N ARG A 181 0.24 -13.08 1.07
CA ARG A 181 -0.36 -14.41 0.85
C ARG A 181 -1.86 -14.41 1.16
N TYR A 182 -2.25 -13.82 2.29
CA TYR A 182 -3.65 -13.71 2.67
C TYR A 182 -4.45 -12.91 1.62
N LEU A 183 -3.95 -11.74 1.24
CA LEU A 183 -4.58 -10.89 0.23
C LEU A 183 -4.64 -11.61 -1.13
N GLY A 184 -3.59 -12.31 -1.53
CA GLY A 184 -3.57 -13.11 -2.76
C GLY A 184 -4.66 -14.17 -2.78
N ASN A 185 -4.84 -14.90 -1.68
CA ASN A 185 -5.92 -15.88 -1.52
C ASN A 185 -7.30 -15.21 -1.59
N TYR A 186 -7.49 -14.10 -0.87
CA TYR A 186 -8.73 -13.32 -0.94
C TYR A 186 -9.05 -12.88 -2.38
N LEU A 187 -8.06 -12.36 -3.10
CA LEU A 187 -8.23 -11.91 -4.47
C LEU A 187 -8.61 -13.05 -5.42
N THR A 188 -7.99 -14.22 -5.30
CA THR A 188 -8.30 -15.37 -6.16
C THR A 188 -9.68 -15.97 -5.88
N GLN A 189 -10.20 -15.82 -4.67
CA GLN A 189 -11.54 -16.28 -4.30
C GLN A 189 -12.65 -15.31 -4.77
N ASN A 190 -12.37 -14.00 -4.81
CA ASN A 190 -13.39 -12.96 -5.04
C ASN A 190 -13.31 -12.32 -6.42
N TYR A 191 -12.20 -12.49 -7.15
CA TYR A 191 -11.98 -11.88 -8.46
C TYR A 191 -11.39 -12.88 -9.45
N THR A 192 -11.70 -12.69 -10.72
CA THR A 192 -11.13 -13.50 -11.79
C THR A 192 -10.08 -12.70 -12.55
N PHE A 193 -8.84 -13.18 -12.50
CA PHE A 193 -7.71 -12.62 -13.23
C PHE A 193 -7.15 -13.65 -14.22
N PRO A 194 -6.63 -13.23 -15.39
CA PRO A 194 -5.84 -14.10 -16.25
C PRO A 194 -4.51 -14.44 -15.56
N ASP A 195 -4.04 -15.67 -15.77
CA ASP A 195 -2.71 -16.08 -15.33
C ASP A 195 -1.69 -15.80 -16.43
N HIS A 196 -0.81 -14.85 -16.16
CA HIS A 196 0.24 -14.42 -17.12
C HIS A 196 1.62 -15.01 -16.81
N ARG A 197 1.71 -15.92 -15.85
CA ARG A 197 2.99 -16.56 -15.50
C ARG A 197 3.53 -17.36 -16.68
N GLY A 198 4.81 -17.17 -16.98
CA GLY A 198 5.49 -17.83 -18.11
C GLY A 198 5.23 -17.19 -19.47
N GLU A 199 4.37 -16.21 -19.62
CA GLU A 199 4.15 -15.49 -20.86
C GLU A 199 5.36 -14.59 -21.20
N LYS A 200 5.73 -14.55 -22.49
CA LYS A 200 6.90 -13.78 -22.96
C LYS A 200 6.83 -12.29 -22.59
N THR A 201 5.64 -11.71 -22.64
CA THR A 201 5.39 -10.29 -22.32
C THR A 201 5.67 -9.97 -20.86
N TYR A 202 5.49 -10.94 -19.95
CA TYR A 202 5.65 -10.77 -18.51
C TYR A 202 6.97 -11.32 -17.95
N ARG A 203 7.93 -11.71 -18.82
CA ARG A 203 9.23 -12.25 -18.43
C ARG A 203 10.02 -11.40 -17.43
N THR A 204 9.86 -10.08 -17.47
CA THR A 204 10.53 -9.17 -16.53
C THR A 204 10.02 -9.38 -15.10
N TRP A 205 8.73 -9.69 -14.92
CA TRP A 205 8.15 -10.04 -13.64
C TRP A 205 8.74 -11.34 -13.08
N ASP A 206 8.80 -12.39 -13.91
CA ASP A 206 9.39 -13.68 -13.51
C ASP A 206 10.85 -13.55 -13.11
N LYS A 207 11.63 -12.75 -13.87
CA LYS A 207 13.04 -12.48 -13.59
C LYS A 207 13.23 -11.74 -12.28
N GLU A 208 12.48 -10.66 -12.07
CA GLU A 208 12.59 -9.83 -10.89
C GLU A 208 12.08 -10.55 -9.64
N TYR A 209 11.03 -11.36 -9.76
CA TYR A 209 10.56 -12.23 -8.68
C TYR A 209 11.66 -13.19 -8.19
N LYS A 210 12.38 -13.83 -9.10
CA LYS A 210 13.49 -14.73 -8.73
C LYS A 210 14.63 -13.99 -8.01
N ILE A 211 14.97 -12.78 -8.45
CA ILE A 211 15.99 -11.95 -7.79
C ILE A 211 15.52 -11.57 -6.37
N TYR A 212 14.29 -11.14 -6.27
CA TYR A 212 13.66 -10.79 -4.99
C TYR A 212 13.64 -11.98 -4.02
N GLU A 213 13.18 -13.15 -4.48
CA GLU A 213 13.12 -14.38 -3.68
C GLU A 213 14.52 -14.81 -3.18
N GLN A 214 15.54 -14.76 -4.02
CA GLN A 214 16.92 -15.07 -3.63
C GLN A 214 17.44 -14.09 -2.57
N LYS A 215 17.13 -12.79 -2.72
CA LYS A 215 17.50 -11.78 -1.72
C LYS A 215 16.78 -12.05 -0.40
N ALA A 216 15.48 -12.28 -0.42
CA ALA A 216 14.68 -12.57 0.76
C ALA A 216 15.23 -13.78 1.53
N VAL A 217 15.52 -14.88 0.84
CA VAL A 217 16.12 -16.07 1.46
C VAL A 217 17.49 -15.78 2.10
N ARG A 218 18.32 -14.96 1.44
CA ARG A 218 19.63 -14.59 1.97
C ARG A 218 19.54 -13.76 3.22
N GLU A 219 18.74 -12.69 3.20
CA GLU A 219 18.60 -11.75 4.33
C GLU A 219 17.94 -12.43 5.54
N MET A 220 16.92 -13.25 5.32
CA MET A 220 16.26 -14.01 6.38
C MET A 220 17.20 -15.03 7.04
N LYS A 221 18.17 -15.61 6.30
CA LYS A 221 19.21 -16.49 6.88
C LYS A 221 20.19 -15.70 7.74
N VAL A 222 20.51 -14.47 7.38
CA VAL A 222 21.39 -13.60 8.17
C VAL A 222 20.74 -13.25 9.50
N ILE A 223 19.47 -12.82 9.46
CA ILE A 223 18.72 -12.47 10.68
C ILE A 223 18.62 -13.65 11.65
N LYS A 224 18.29 -14.85 11.14
CA LYS A 224 18.21 -16.07 11.98
C LYS A 224 19.55 -16.51 12.61
N LYS A 225 20.68 -16.04 12.08
CA LYS A 225 22.01 -16.35 12.67
C LYS A 225 22.47 -15.29 13.67
N ALA A 226 21.88 -14.11 13.64
CA ALA A 226 22.23 -12.99 14.51
C ALA A 226 21.39 -12.92 15.80
N GLY A 227 20.29 -13.66 15.88
CA GLY A 227 19.44 -13.84 17.08
C GLY A 227 19.57 -15.24 17.64
#